data_cc74f12f5454b882315e82a9c3f19539
#
_entry.id   cc74f12f5454b882315e82a9c3f19539
#
_cell.length_a   1.000
_cell.length_b   1.000
_cell.length_c   1.000
_cell.angle_alpha   90.00
_cell.angle_beta   90.00
_cell.angle_gamma   90.00
#
_symmetry.space_group_name_H-M   'P 1'
#
loop_
_entity.id
_entity.type
_entity.pdbx_description
1 polymer ?
#
loop_
_entity_poly.entity_id
_entity_poly.type
_entity_poly.pdbx_seq_one_letter_code
_entity_poly.pdbx_strand_id
1 'polypeptide(L)'
;ASDVYKRQLVFTLEVLMVDLSMASLLPILISCVTATCFSYILMGEKSLFDFTLTDPWELDRVPACILLGVFCGFVSLYFMRTMSACEGFFAKLKQYPYVKLLFGGIILSSLIFLFPSLYGEGYSAVNILLKGRTEADWDMVMSNSLFYGHSQLLVLYIGLVTFTKVFATSATNGSGGCGGTFAPSLFIGGFAGFFFARIWNIYKLGVYIPEQNFTLMGMAGVMTGVMHAPLTGIFLIAELTGGYLLFIPLMIVCICSLLTISIFESHSIYALRLAREGKLLTHHIDKAALTLMGMQSVVEKDYHPVSPDLPMGKLVSEISRSNNNFLPVVNQAGVLLGIIDITRI
;
A
#
# COMPACT_ATOMS: atom_id res chain seq x y z
N ALA A 1 -21.44 4.60 10.18
CA ALA A 1 -21.32 3.12 9.99
C ALA A 1 -21.38 2.71 8.51
N SER A 2 -22.21 3.38 7.68
CA SER A 2 -22.35 3.02 6.26
C SER A 2 -21.10 3.29 5.40
N ASP A 3 -20.20 4.14 5.85
CA ASP A 3 -19.07 4.62 5.03
C ASP A 3 -17.77 3.83 5.23
N VAL A 4 -17.60 3.17 6.38
CA VAL A 4 -16.40 2.35 6.67
C VAL A 4 -16.23 1.19 5.68
N TYR A 5 -17.31 0.54 5.25
CA TYR A 5 -17.22 -0.55 4.27
C TYR A 5 -16.85 -0.05 2.87
N LYS A 6 -17.25 1.17 2.49
CA LYS A 6 -16.89 1.76 1.18
C LYS A 6 -15.38 1.94 1.08
N ARG A 7 -14.75 2.47 2.12
CA ARG A 7 -13.30 2.63 2.21
C ARG A 7 -12.55 1.31 2.07
N GLN A 8 -12.98 0.30 2.83
CA GLN A 8 -12.33 -1.02 2.79
C GLN A 8 -12.48 -1.67 1.42
N LEU A 9 -13.64 -1.52 0.79
CA LEU A 9 -13.90 -2.00 -0.55
C LEU A 9 -12.98 -1.32 -1.56
N VAL A 10 -12.95 0.03 -1.58
CA VAL A 10 -12.13 0.82 -2.51
C VAL A 10 -10.65 0.49 -2.34
N PHE A 11 -10.16 0.40 -1.09
CA PHE A 11 -8.79 -0.01 -0.81
C PHE A 11 -8.45 -1.38 -1.40
N THR A 12 -9.31 -2.37 -1.17
CA THR A 12 -9.07 -3.73 -1.66
C THR A 12 -9.01 -3.78 -3.19
N LEU A 13 -9.91 -3.06 -3.86
CA LEU A 13 -9.98 -3.02 -5.32
C LEU A 13 -8.80 -2.27 -5.94
N GLU A 14 -8.44 -1.13 -5.36
CA GLU A 14 -7.43 -0.25 -5.94
C GLU A 14 -6.01 -0.71 -5.64
N VAL A 15 -5.75 -1.16 -4.40
CA VAL A 15 -4.40 -1.54 -3.96
C VAL A 15 -4.03 -2.97 -4.37
N LEU A 16 -4.98 -3.91 -4.29
CA LEU A 16 -4.70 -5.30 -4.61
C LEU A 16 -4.77 -5.60 -6.12
N MET A 17 -5.18 -4.62 -6.94
CA MET A 17 -5.24 -4.76 -8.41
C MET A 17 -5.97 -6.05 -8.87
N VAL A 18 -7.00 -6.45 -8.13
CA VAL A 18 -7.77 -7.65 -8.45
C VAL A 18 -8.73 -7.33 -9.59
N ASP A 19 -8.80 -8.20 -10.61
CA ASP A 19 -9.80 -8.10 -11.65
C ASP A 19 -11.20 -8.12 -11.04
N LEU A 20 -11.98 -7.07 -11.34
CA LEU A 20 -13.33 -6.88 -10.85
C LEU A 20 -14.27 -7.89 -11.52
N SER A 21 -14.38 -9.08 -10.95
CA SER A 21 -15.48 -9.98 -11.28
C SER A 21 -16.59 -9.84 -10.25
N MET A 22 -17.85 -10.00 -10.66
CA MET A 22 -18.97 -10.02 -9.72
C MET A 22 -18.81 -11.12 -8.67
N ALA A 23 -18.13 -12.20 -9.01
CA ALA A 23 -17.83 -13.31 -8.10
C ALA A 23 -16.88 -12.91 -6.97
N SER A 24 -15.93 -12.01 -7.20
CA SER A 24 -15.00 -11.53 -6.17
C SER A 24 -15.57 -10.35 -5.36
N LEU A 25 -16.41 -9.53 -5.96
CA LEU A 25 -16.93 -8.32 -5.35
C LEU A 25 -17.93 -8.63 -4.21
N LEU A 26 -18.79 -9.61 -4.38
CA LEU A 26 -19.80 -9.99 -3.39
C LEU A 26 -19.20 -10.50 -2.06
N PRO A 27 -18.22 -11.42 -2.03
CA PRO A 27 -17.56 -11.83 -0.79
C PRO A 27 -16.84 -10.68 -0.09
N ILE A 28 -16.18 -9.77 -0.83
CA ILE A 28 -15.51 -8.60 -0.25
C ILE A 28 -16.53 -7.68 0.43
N LEU A 29 -17.65 -7.38 -0.23
CA LEU A 29 -18.72 -6.57 0.36
C LEU A 29 -19.27 -7.19 1.65
N ILE A 30 -19.58 -8.47 1.64
CA ILE A 30 -20.10 -9.18 2.83
C ILE A 30 -19.08 -9.11 3.96
N SER A 31 -17.80 -9.37 3.67
CA SER A 31 -16.73 -9.30 4.66
C SER A 31 -16.59 -7.90 5.26
N CYS A 32 -16.57 -6.85 4.42
CA CYS A 32 -16.47 -5.46 4.87
C CYS A 32 -17.66 -5.05 5.76
N VAL A 33 -18.89 -5.37 5.34
CA VAL A 33 -20.10 -5.07 6.13
C VAL A 33 -20.08 -5.80 7.46
N THR A 34 -19.75 -7.09 7.46
CA THR A 34 -19.68 -7.90 8.69
C THR A 34 -18.64 -7.34 9.65
N ALA A 35 -17.42 -7.04 9.16
CA ALA A 35 -16.35 -6.47 9.98
C ALA A 35 -16.77 -5.12 10.59
N THR A 36 -17.44 -4.26 9.81
CA THR A 36 -17.93 -2.97 10.28
C THR A 36 -19.01 -3.11 11.36
N CYS A 37 -19.97 -4.03 11.17
CA CYS A 37 -21.01 -4.31 12.17
C CYS A 37 -20.40 -4.81 13.49
N PHE A 38 -19.45 -5.74 13.42
CA PHE A 38 -18.77 -6.22 14.63
C PHE A 38 -17.94 -5.13 15.30
N SER A 39 -17.22 -4.33 14.55
CA SER A 39 -16.45 -3.20 15.10
C SER A 39 -17.36 -2.20 15.81
N TYR A 40 -18.52 -1.89 15.21
CA TYR A 40 -19.52 -0.99 15.81
C TYR A 40 -20.09 -1.55 17.12
N ILE A 41 -20.42 -2.84 17.15
CA ILE A 41 -20.96 -3.51 18.34
C ILE A 41 -19.93 -3.53 19.48
N LEU A 42 -18.65 -3.78 19.18
CA LEU A 42 -17.61 -3.94 20.20
C LEU A 42 -17.00 -2.62 20.68
N MET A 43 -16.80 -1.66 19.78
CA MET A 43 -16.07 -0.42 20.06
C MET A 43 -16.98 0.83 20.11
N GLY A 44 -18.21 0.72 19.61
CA GLY A 44 -19.11 1.86 19.45
C GLY A 44 -18.66 2.79 18.33
N GLU A 45 -19.26 3.96 18.28
CA GLU A 45 -18.99 5.00 17.28
C GLU A 45 -17.80 5.87 17.75
N LYS A 46 -16.57 5.39 17.50
CA LYS A 46 -15.36 6.19 17.76
C LYS A 46 -14.71 6.53 16.42
N SER A 47 -14.66 7.84 16.13
CA SER A 47 -13.82 8.32 15.02
C SER A 47 -12.33 8.22 15.41
N LEU A 48 -11.49 7.83 14.47
CA LEU A 48 -10.04 7.75 14.68
C LEU A 48 -9.43 9.14 14.86
N PHE A 49 -9.97 10.12 14.16
CA PHE A 49 -9.60 11.52 14.24
C PHE A 49 -10.84 12.36 14.51
N ASP A 50 -10.79 13.15 15.58
CA ASP A 50 -11.82 14.16 15.87
C ASP A 50 -11.42 15.44 15.13
N PHE A 51 -12.02 15.67 14.00
CA PHE A 51 -11.80 16.85 13.18
C PHE A 51 -13.10 17.65 13.04
N THR A 52 -13.01 18.94 13.25
CA THR A 52 -14.08 19.89 12.93
C THR A 52 -13.53 20.91 11.93
N LEU A 53 -14.11 20.95 10.73
CA LEU A 53 -13.73 21.91 9.72
C LEU A 53 -14.08 23.32 10.20
N THR A 54 -13.07 24.13 10.51
CA THR A 54 -13.25 25.52 10.93
C THR A 54 -13.16 26.50 9.76
N ASP A 55 -12.30 26.19 8.80
CA ASP A 55 -12.05 27.05 7.65
C ASP A 55 -12.52 26.38 6.36
N PRO A 56 -13.56 26.93 5.69
CA PRO A 56 -14.03 26.41 4.42
C PRO A 56 -12.94 26.51 3.35
N TRP A 57 -13.00 25.63 2.37
CA TRP A 57 -12.07 25.67 1.25
C TRP A 57 -12.43 26.81 0.29
N GLU A 58 -11.42 27.54 -0.19
CA GLU A 58 -11.54 28.63 -1.13
C GLU A 58 -10.70 28.35 -2.40
N LEU A 59 -11.17 28.82 -3.56
CA LEU A 59 -10.51 28.61 -4.85
C LEU A 59 -9.11 29.22 -4.92
N ASP A 60 -8.87 30.30 -4.21
CA ASP A 60 -7.57 31.01 -4.18
C ASP A 60 -6.44 30.15 -3.60
N ARG A 61 -6.79 29.03 -2.93
CA ARG A 61 -5.85 28.06 -2.35
C ARG A 61 -5.45 26.95 -3.31
N VAL A 62 -6.01 26.87 -4.52
CA VAL A 62 -5.70 25.84 -5.54
C VAL A 62 -4.22 25.77 -5.88
N PRO A 63 -3.48 26.87 -6.10
CA PRO A 63 -2.04 26.80 -6.37
C PRO A 63 -1.25 26.14 -5.25
N ALA A 64 -1.61 26.41 -3.98
CA ALA A 64 -1.00 25.79 -2.82
C ALA A 64 -1.31 24.29 -2.74
N CYS A 65 -2.54 23.88 -3.13
CA CYS A 65 -2.90 22.45 -3.20
C CYS A 65 -2.10 21.70 -4.27
N ILE A 66 -1.89 22.28 -5.44
CA ILE A 66 -1.06 21.70 -6.51
C ILE A 66 0.38 21.52 -6.02
N LEU A 67 0.97 22.56 -5.42
CA LEU A 67 2.32 22.49 -4.88
C LEU A 67 2.43 21.48 -3.73
N LEU A 68 1.43 21.41 -2.84
CA LEU A 68 1.37 20.35 -1.83
C LEU A 68 1.34 18.96 -2.46
N GLY A 69 0.55 18.76 -3.53
CA GLY A 69 0.49 17.47 -4.23
C GLY A 69 1.85 17.07 -4.80
N VAL A 70 2.54 17.98 -5.46
CA VAL A 70 3.90 17.73 -5.97
C VAL A 70 4.87 17.42 -4.81
N PHE A 71 4.80 18.19 -3.72
CA PHE A 71 5.62 17.93 -2.53
C PHE A 71 5.33 16.55 -1.92
N CYS A 72 4.06 16.16 -1.79
CA CYS A 72 3.66 14.84 -1.34
C CYS A 72 4.19 13.72 -2.25
N GLY A 73 4.22 13.94 -3.57
CA GLY A 73 4.82 13.01 -4.52
C GLY A 73 6.31 12.77 -4.27
N PHE A 74 7.08 13.83 -3.99
CA PHE A 74 8.50 13.68 -3.61
C PHE A 74 8.68 13.02 -2.23
N VAL A 75 7.84 13.33 -1.26
CA VAL A 75 7.85 12.64 0.05
C VAL A 75 7.55 11.16 -0.11
N SER A 76 6.60 10.81 -0.99
CA SER A 76 6.28 9.41 -1.31
C SER A 76 7.46 8.69 -1.98
N LEU A 77 8.14 9.35 -2.92
CA LEU A 77 9.35 8.83 -3.55
C LEU A 77 10.44 8.56 -2.53
N TYR A 78 10.68 9.52 -1.64
CA TYR A 78 11.62 9.38 -0.52
C TYR A 78 11.25 8.17 0.34
N PHE A 79 9.95 8.05 0.73
CA PHE A 79 9.46 6.93 1.54
C PHE A 79 9.74 5.59 0.86
N MET A 80 9.32 5.42 -0.39
CA MET A 80 9.44 4.17 -1.12
C MET A 80 10.91 3.75 -1.32
N ARG A 81 11.77 4.68 -1.72
CA ARG A 81 13.20 4.39 -1.95
C ARG A 81 13.94 4.07 -0.66
N THR A 82 13.72 4.87 0.39
CA THR A 82 14.37 4.65 1.69
C THR A 82 13.91 3.34 2.33
N MET A 83 12.60 3.07 2.31
CA MET A 83 12.04 1.80 2.79
C MET A 83 12.68 0.61 2.09
N SER A 84 12.74 0.66 0.77
CA SER A 84 13.31 -0.39 -0.07
C SER A 84 14.81 -0.59 0.16
N ALA A 85 15.57 0.50 0.34
CA ALA A 85 17.00 0.45 0.64
C ALA A 85 17.28 -0.16 2.02
N CYS A 86 16.52 0.26 3.04
CA CYS A 86 16.62 -0.29 4.39
C CYS A 86 16.25 -1.78 4.42
N GLU A 87 15.18 -2.19 3.74
CA GLU A 87 14.82 -3.61 3.63
C GLU A 87 15.92 -4.43 2.97
N GLY A 88 16.53 -3.90 1.90
CA GLY A 88 17.68 -4.53 1.26
C GLY A 88 18.90 -4.67 2.19
N PHE A 89 19.14 -3.68 3.06
CA PHE A 89 20.18 -3.76 4.08
C PHE A 89 19.89 -4.86 5.10
N PHE A 90 18.68 -4.90 5.66
CA PHE A 90 18.29 -5.92 6.62
C PHE A 90 18.21 -7.33 6.00
N ALA A 91 17.96 -7.44 4.70
CA ALA A 91 17.97 -8.73 4.00
C ALA A 91 19.36 -9.37 3.97
N LYS A 92 20.43 -8.57 3.94
CA LYS A 92 21.83 -9.07 4.03
C LYS A 92 22.12 -9.72 5.39
N LEU A 93 21.43 -9.31 6.43
CA LEU A 93 21.57 -9.85 7.80
C LEU A 93 20.67 -11.07 8.06
N LYS A 94 20.04 -11.65 7.03
CA LYS A 94 19.10 -12.78 7.15
C LYS A 94 19.71 -14.01 7.87
N GLN A 95 21.01 -14.23 7.72
CA GLN A 95 21.70 -15.34 8.36
C GLN A 95 21.85 -15.21 9.87
N TYR A 96 21.74 -13.98 10.43
CA TYR A 96 21.95 -13.69 11.85
C TYR A 96 20.69 -13.02 12.45
N PRO A 97 19.62 -13.80 12.74
CA PRO A 97 18.33 -13.24 13.16
C PRO A 97 18.40 -12.42 14.45
N TYR A 98 19.19 -12.85 15.43
CA TYR A 98 19.35 -12.12 16.70
C TYR A 98 20.12 -10.80 16.54
N VAL A 99 21.16 -10.79 15.70
CA VAL A 99 21.91 -9.56 15.40
C VAL A 99 21.02 -8.56 14.67
N LYS A 100 20.22 -9.04 13.73
CA LYS A 100 19.24 -8.26 13.00
C LYS A 100 18.21 -7.61 13.93
N LEU A 101 17.66 -8.38 14.87
CA LEU A 101 16.71 -7.91 15.88
C LEU A 101 17.34 -6.86 16.80
N LEU A 102 18.54 -7.13 17.32
CA LEU A 102 19.27 -6.24 18.21
C LEU A 102 19.57 -4.90 17.52
N PHE A 103 20.09 -4.95 16.31
CA PHE A 103 20.43 -3.75 15.53
C PHE A 103 19.20 -2.90 15.22
N GLY A 104 18.11 -3.52 14.75
CA GLY A 104 16.85 -2.81 14.51
C GLY A 104 16.24 -2.24 15.79
N GLY A 105 16.32 -2.98 16.90
CA GLY A 105 15.87 -2.52 18.22
C GLY A 105 16.64 -1.30 18.73
N ILE A 106 17.97 -1.28 18.57
CA ILE A 106 18.81 -0.14 18.97
C ILE A 106 18.45 1.10 18.14
N ILE A 107 18.33 0.95 16.81
CA ILE A 107 17.93 2.06 15.93
C ILE A 107 16.57 2.61 16.35
N LEU A 108 15.58 1.72 16.50
CA LEU A 108 14.23 2.12 16.85
C LEU A 108 14.16 2.82 18.21
N SER A 109 14.82 2.26 19.23
CA SER A 109 14.86 2.84 20.57
C SER A 109 15.53 4.21 20.58
N SER A 110 16.64 4.38 19.84
CA SER A 110 17.33 5.67 19.72
C SER A 110 16.45 6.71 19.04
N LEU A 111 15.74 6.34 17.98
CA LEU A 111 14.83 7.24 17.27
C LEU A 111 13.63 7.64 18.12
N ILE A 112 13.02 6.71 18.87
CA ILE A 112 11.91 7.00 19.78
C ILE A 112 12.36 7.87 20.95
N PHE A 113 13.58 7.65 21.46
CA PHE A 113 14.15 8.48 22.53
C PHE A 113 14.34 9.93 22.08
N LEU A 114 14.84 10.15 20.86
CA LEU A 114 15.00 11.49 20.29
C LEU A 114 13.66 12.13 19.89
N PHE A 115 12.76 11.34 19.33
CA PHE A 115 11.48 11.78 18.79
C PHE A 115 10.34 10.89 19.32
N PRO A 116 9.81 11.18 20.52
CA PRO A 116 8.73 10.39 21.14
C PRO A 116 7.48 10.27 20.27
N SER A 117 7.23 11.23 19.38
CA SER A 117 6.13 11.20 18.41
C SER A 117 6.21 10.02 17.43
N LEU A 118 7.36 9.35 17.32
CA LEU A 118 7.54 8.15 16.47
C LEU A 118 6.97 6.89 17.11
N TYR A 119 6.66 6.92 18.41
CA TYR A 119 6.18 5.76 19.15
C TYR A 119 4.82 5.29 18.62
N GLY A 120 4.70 4.00 18.39
CA GLY A 120 3.49 3.38 17.88
C GLY A 120 3.12 3.86 16.46
N GLU A 121 1.82 3.94 16.19
CA GLU A 121 1.29 4.43 14.91
C GLU A 121 1.44 5.96 14.77
N GLY A 122 1.48 6.68 15.91
CA GLY A 122 1.67 8.12 15.94
C GLY A 122 0.38 8.93 15.77
N TYR A 123 -0.79 8.29 15.77
CA TYR A 123 -2.07 8.99 15.58
C TYR A 123 -2.36 10.04 16.66
N SER A 124 -1.86 9.85 17.89
CA SER A 124 -1.95 10.87 18.94
C SER A 124 -1.27 12.18 18.54
N ALA A 125 -0.08 12.10 17.95
CA ALA A 125 0.64 13.28 17.48
C ALA A 125 -0.08 13.94 16.28
N VAL A 126 -0.62 13.15 15.35
CA VAL A 126 -1.45 13.68 14.24
C VAL A 126 -2.70 14.36 14.79
N ASN A 127 -3.37 13.78 15.80
CA ASN A 127 -4.54 14.41 16.43
C ASN A 127 -4.21 15.76 17.08
N ILE A 128 -3.01 15.92 17.68
CA ILE A 128 -2.57 17.21 18.22
C ILE A 128 -2.44 18.23 17.09
N LEU A 129 -1.86 17.86 15.94
CA LEU A 129 -1.75 18.76 14.78
C LEU A 129 -3.13 19.15 14.22
N LEU A 130 -4.10 18.24 14.23
CA LEU A 130 -5.44 18.48 13.72
C LEU A 130 -6.32 19.29 14.67
N LYS A 131 -6.15 19.15 15.98
CA LYS A 131 -6.94 19.86 17.01
C LYS A 131 -6.33 21.19 17.42
N GLY A 132 -5.01 21.31 17.34
CA GLY A 132 -4.29 22.51 17.76
C GLY A 132 -4.68 23.72 16.93
N ARG A 133 -4.85 24.85 17.62
CA ARG A 133 -5.18 26.16 17.02
C ARG A 133 -4.14 27.21 17.33
N THR A 134 -3.37 26.99 18.37
CA THR A 134 -2.32 27.88 18.84
C THR A 134 -0.96 27.21 18.75
N GLU A 135 0.10 28.03 18.77
CA GLU A 135 1.46 27.49 18.79
C GLU A 135 1.70 26.62 20.04
N ALA A 136 1.11 27.01 21.18
CA ALA A 136 1.23 26.24 22.41
C ALA A 136 0.55 24.84 22.32
N ASP A 137 -0.55 24.72 21.56
CA ASP A 137 -1.18 23.43 21.33
C ASP A 137 -0.28 22.51 20.51
N TRP A 138 0.35 23.05 19.45
CA TRP A 138 1.25 22.28 18.60
C TRP A 138 2.56 21.93 19.29
N ASP A 139 3.03 22.74 20.25
CA ASP A 139 4.21 22.41 21.06
C ASP A 139 4.04 21.10 21.84
N MET A 140 2.79 20.68 22.11
CA MET A 140 2.50 19.37 22.72
C MET A 140 2.97 18.19 21.87
N VAL A 141 3.14 18.36 20.55
CA VAL A 141 3.71 17.32 19.68
C VAL A 141 5.16 17.01 20.05
N MET A 142 5.86 18.02 20.58
CA MET A 142 7.24 17.91 21.07
C MET A 142 7.33 17.42 22.53
N SER A 143 6.22 17.11 23.19
CA SER A 143 6.20 16.66 24.58
C SER A 143 7.14 15.49 24.80
N ASN A 144 7.84 15.50 25.92
CA ASN A 144 8.86 14.49 26.27
C ASN A 144 10.07 14.42 25.33
N SER A 145 10.26 15.37 24.41
CA SER A 145 11.45 15.47 23.56
C SER A 145 12.42 16.54 24.09
N LEU A 146 13.65 16.52 23.60
CA LEU A 146 14.66 17.54 23.89
C LEU A 146 14.28 18.94 23.32
N PHE A 147 13.28 19.00 22.44
CA PHE A 147 12.82 20.20 21.76
C PHE A 147 11.65 20.91 22.49
N TYR A 148 11.10 20.28 23.54
CA TYR A 148 9.97 20.83 24.28
C TYR A 148 10.28 22.20 24.89
N GLY A 149 9.37 23.14 24.78
CA GLY A 149 9.52 24.52 25.26
C GLY A 149 10.24 25.49 24.31
N HIS A 150 10.61 25.02 23.10
CA HIS A 150 11.23 25.85 22.07
C HIS A 150 10.33 25.91 20.82
N SER A 151 9.25 26.70 20.85
CA SER A 151 8.26 26.79 19.76
C SER A 151 8.89 27.15 18.41
N GLN A 152 10.01 27.87 18.39
CA GLN A 152 10.75 28.18 17.17
C GLN A 152 11.30 26.94 16.45
N LEU A 153 11.51 25.84 17.18
CA LEU A 153 12.03 24.60 16.62
C LEU A 153 10.92 23.64 16.15
N LEU A 154 9.66 24.02 16.30
CA LEU A 154 8.52 23.17 15.91
C LEU A 154 8.61 22.70 14.44
N VAL A 155 8.87 23.62 13.53
CA VAL A 155 8.98 23.30 12.09
C VAL A 155 10.14 22.33 11.83
N LEU A 156 11.29 22.59 12.46
CA LEU A 156 12.44 21.69 12.35
C LEU A 156 12.13 20.31 12.92
N TYR A 157 11.48 20.24 14.08
CA TYR A 157 11.08 18.99 14.73
C TYR A 157 10.15 18.18 13.82
N ILE A 158 9.11 18.81 13.25
CA ILE A 158 8.15 18.16 12.34
C ILE A 158 8.86 17.65 11.09
N GLY A 159 9.75 18.42 10.51
CA GLY A 159 10.57 17.99 9.37
C GLY A 159 11.45 16.77 9.70
N LEU A 160 12.12 16.78 10.86
CA LEU A 160 12.96 15.67 11.32
C LEU A 160 12.12 14.40 11.61
N VAL A 161 10.95 14.55 12.24
CA VAL A 161 10.02 13.43 12.48
C VAL A 161 9.54 12.84 11.17
N THR A 162 9.15 13.66 10.20
CA THR A 162 8.75 13.21 8.86
C THR A 162 9.86 12.40 8.20
N PHE A 163 11.09 12.88 8.29
CA PHE A 163 12.26 12.20 7.72
C PHE A 163 12.59 10.90 8.46
N THR A 164 12.60 10.89 9.79
CA THR A 164 13.04 9.74 10.59
C THR A 164 12.00 8.64 10.72
N LYS A 165 10.70 8.92 10.54
CA LYS A 165 9.62 7.91 10.61
C LYS A 165 9.83 6.77 9.62
N VAL A 166 10.36 7.06 8.43
CA VAL A 166 10.64 6.02 7.43
C VAL A 166 11.67 5.03 7.95
N PHE A 167 12.75 5.52 8.60
CA PHE A 167 13.77 4.66 9.21
C PHE A 167 13.21 3.83 10.36
N ALA A 168 12.37 4.43 11.22
CA ALA A 168 11.72 3.72 12.33
C ALA A 168 10.84 2.58 11.80
N THR A 169 10.02 2.84 10.78
CA THR A 169 9.18 1.83 10.13
C THR A 169 10.00 0.74 9.46
N SER A 170 11.06 1.14 8.73
CA SER A 170 11.96 0.19 8.07
C SER A 170 12.74 -0.67 9.06
N ALA A 171 13.17 -0.10 10.17
CA ALA A 171 13.85 -0.84 11.24
C ALA A 171 12.91 -1.87 11.88
N THR A 172 11.66 -1.50 12.16
CA THR A 172 10.65 -2.42 12.69
C THR A 172 10.42 -3.60 11.74
N ASN A 173 10.09 -3.33 10.48
CA ASN A 173 9.80 -4.39 9.50
C ASN A 173 11.07 -5.19 9.15
N GLY A 174 12.18 -4.49 8.98
CA GLY A 174 13.45 -5.07 8.63
C GLY A 174 14.03 -5.97 9.72
N SER A 175 13.85 -5.66 10.99
CA SER A 175 14.38 -6.47 12.11
C SER A 175 13.59 -7.75 12.40
N GLY A 176 12.40 -7.90 11.84
CA GLY A 176 11.53 -9.06 12.04
C GLY A 176 10.23 -8.73 12.77
N GLY A 177 9.96 -7.46 13.05
CA GLY A 177 8.67 -7.00 13.54
C GLY A 177 7.60 -7.08 12.47
N CYS A 178 6.35 -7.21 12.88
CA CYS A 178 5.19 -7.16 12.00
C CYS A 178 4.67 -5.73 11.94
N GLY A 179 4.74 -5.09 10.79
CA GLY A 179 4.24 -3.74 10.56
C GLY A 179 3.82 -3.50 9.11
N GLY A 180 2.85 -2.61 8.94
CA GLY A 180 2.39 -2.17 7.64
C GLY A 180 3.06 -0.87 7.17
N THR A 181 2.80 -0.50 5.93
CA THR A 181 3.24 0.78 5.35
C THR A 181 2.11 1.81 5.29
N PHE A 182 0.88 1.37 5.52
CA PHE A 182 -0.32 2.21 5.44
C PHE A 182 -0.34 3.31 6.52
N ALA A 183 -0.34 2.94 7.81
CA ALA A 183 -0.36 3.89 8.92
C ALA A 183 0.87 4.84 8.91
N PRO A 184 2.10 4.37 8.65
CA PRO A 184 3.25 5.25 8.50
C PRO A 184 3.13 6.24 7.33
N SER A 185 2.52 5.86 6.20
CA SER A 185 2.32 6.79 5.08
C SER A 185 1.34 7.91 5.42
N LEU A 186 0.26 7.58 6.14
CA LEU A 186 -0.68 8.58 6.66
C LEU A 186 -0.02 9.53 7.66
N PHE A 187 0.73 8.98 8.60
CA PHE A 187 1.47 9.79 9.58
C PHE A 187 2.43 10.77 8.91
N ILE A 188 3.29 10.26 8.02
CA ILE A 188 4.25 11.10 7.28
C ILE A 188 3.52 12.14 6.44
N GLY A 189 2.40 11.76 5.81
CA GLY A 189 1.57 12.68 5.04
C GLY A 189 1.01 13.82 5.88
N GLY A 190 0.50 13.51 7.08
CA GLY A 190 -0.01 14.52 8.02
C GLY A 190 1.09 15.51 8.46
N PHE A 191 2.24 14.98 8.88
CA PHE A 191 3.37 15.81 9.27
C PHE A 191 3.93 16.62 8.09
N ALA A 192 4.03 16.04 6.90
CA ALA A 192 4.49 16.73 5.69
C ALA A 192 3.51 17.83 5.25
N GLY A 193 2.20 17.59 5.32
CA GLY A 193 1.17 18.58 5.02
C GLY A 193 1.20 19.75 5.97
N PHE A 194 1.32 19.50 7.28
CA PHE A 194 1.48 20.54 8.30
C PHE A 194 2.78 21.33 8.09
N PHE A 195 3.89 20.66 7.86
CA PHE A 195 5.20 21.28 7.58
C PHE A 195 5.12 22.22 6.39
N PHE A 196 4.52 21.77 5.29
CA PHE A 196 4.31 22.58 4.10
C PHE A 196 3.49 23.84 4.41
N ALA A 197 2.33 23.68 5.07
CA ALA A 197 1.45 24.78 5.40
C ALA A 197 2.11 25.79 6.35
N ARG A 198 2.84 25.31 7.35
CA ARG A 198 3.53 26.17 8.30
C ARG A 198 4.63 26.98 7.64
N ILE A 199 5.43 26.37 6.78
CA ILE A 199 6.43 27.09 5.98
C ILE A 199 5.78 28.12 5.08
N TRP A 200 4.71 27.75 4.38
CA TRP A 200 3.97 28.65 3.51
C TRP A 200 3.49 29.90 4.24
N ASN A 201 2.88 29.72 5.41
CA ASN A 201 2.34 30.81 6.23
C ASN A 201 3.44 31.70 6.85
N ILE A 202 4.56 31.09 7.33
CA ILE A 202 5.70 31.86 7.90
C ILE A 202 6.35 32.75 6.85
N TYR A 203 6.60 32.22 5.65
CA TYR A 203 7.23 32.99 4.56
C TYR A 203 6.23 33.80 3.74
N LYS A 204 4.93 33.77 4.06
CA LYS A 204 3.86 34.48 3.36
C LYS A 204 3.93 34.31 1.84
N LEU A 205 4.08 33.07 1.38
CA LEU A 205 4.26 32.75 -0.04
C LEU A 205 3.00 33.00 -0.88
N GLY A 206 1.85 33.26 -0.25
CA GLY A 206 0.58 33.56 -0.92
C GLY A 206 -0.55 33.76 0.08
N VAL A 207 -1.75 33.36 -0.30
CA VAL A 207 -2.93 33.38 0.56
C VAL A 207 -2.69 32.49 1.78
N TYR A 208 -3.23 32.89 2.94
CA TYR A 208 -3.18 32.08 4.15
C TYR A 208 -3.84 30.70 3.92
N ILE A 209 -3.16 29.64 4.35
CA ILE A 209 -3.63 28.27 4.24
C ILE A 209 -3.77 27.66 5.63
N PRO A 210 -4.94 27.04 5.95
CA PRO A 210 -5.16 26.41 7.24
C PRO A 210 -4.29 25.15 7.39
N GLU A 211 -3.43 25.12 8.40
CA GLU A 211 -2.50 24.02 8.67
C GLU A 211 -3.24 22.69 8.86
N GLN A 212 -4.39 22.72 9.48
CA GLN A 212 -5.22 21.51 9.74
C GLN A 212 -5.72 20.89 8.43
N ASN A 213 -6.26 21.69 7.51
CA ASN A 213 -6.75 21.21 6.22
C ASN A 213 -5.60 20.63 5.39
N PHE A 214 -4.45 21.29 5.38
CA PHE A 214 -3.28 20.84 4.66
C PHE A 214 -2.63 19.59 5.29
N THR A 215 -2.77 19.41 6.60
CA THR A 215 -2.41 18.16 7.27
C THR A 215 -3.22 16.99 6.71
N LEU A 216 -4.55 17.12 6.61
CA LEU A 216 -5.43 16.10 6.05
C LEU A 216 -5.15 15.83 4.57
N MET A 217 -4.99 16.89 3.78
CA MET A 217 -4.64 16.75 2.36
C MET A 217 -3.28 16.11 2.16
N GLY A 218 -2.31 16.41 3.03
CA GLY A 218 -1.01 15.75 3.04
C GLY A 218 -1.10 14.24 3.35
N MET A 219 -1.96 13.86 4.33
CA MET A 219 -2.22 12.44 4.63
C MET A 219 -2.71 11.69 3.38
N ALA A 220 -3.72 12.24 2.69
CA ALA A 220 -4.23 11.66 1.45
C ALA A 220 -3.17 11.63 0.34
N GLY A 221 -2.44 12.73 0.16
CA GLY A 221 -1.46 12.89 -0.91
C GLY A 221 -0.29 11.91 -0.80
N VAL A 222 0.33 11.78 0.38
CA VAL A 222 1.45 10.84 0.56
C VAL A 222 0.97 9.40 0.50
N MET A 223 -0.17 9.08 1.10
CA MET A 223 -0.75 7.74 0.99
C MET A 223 -1.00 7.37 -0.47
N THR A 224 -1.62 8.28 -1.23
CA THR A 224 -1.86 8.09 -2.67
C THR A 224 -0.57 7.81 -3.43
N GLY A 225 0.48 8.60 -3.18
CA GLY A 225 1.76 8.42 -3.86
C GLY A 225 2.45 7.09 -3.52
N VAL A 226 2.41 6.66 -2.25
CA VAL A 226 3.04 5.40 -1.80
C VAL A 226 2.28 4.17 -2.30
N MET A 227 0.94 4.21 -2.24
CA MET A 227 0.08 3.07 -2.56
C MET A 227 -0.36 3.04 -4.03
N HIS A 228 -0.19 4.13 -4.78
CA HIS A 228 -0.78 4.36 -6.12
C HIS A 228 -2.31 4.21 -6.10
N ALA A 229 -2.94 4.67 -5.01
CA ALA A 229 -4.36 4.49 -4.73
C ALA A 229 -5.04 5.84 -4.41
N PRO A 230 -5.33 6.68 -5.43
CA PRO A 230 -5.91 8.01 -5.25
C PRO A 230 -7.33 7.96 -4.69
N LEU A 231 -8.17 7.05 -5.15
CA LEU A 231 -9.54 6.94 -4.65
C LEU A 231 -9.55 6.55 -3.17
N THR A 232 -8.70 5.60 -2.78
CA THR A 232 -8.55 5.20 -1.38
C THR A 232 -8.14 6.39 -0.50
N GLY A 233 -7.16 7.19 -0.94
CA GLY A 233 -6.71 8.37 -0.20
C GLY A 233 -7.82 9.41 -0.02
N ILE A 234 -8.55 9.71 -1.09
CA ILE A 234 -9.64 10.70 -1.08
C ILE A 234 -10.77 10.24 -0.17
N PHE A 235 -11.29 9.03 -0.37
CA PHE A 235 -12.44 8.52 0.42
C PHE A 235 -12.07 8.27 1.88
N LEU A 236 -10.84 7.81 2.16
CA LEU A 236 -10.37 7.62 3.52
C LEU A 236 -10.41 8.94 4.31
N ILE A 237 -9.84 10.00 3.77
CA ILE A 237 -9.79 11.29 4.48
C ILE A 237 -11.16 11.96 4.52
N ALA A 238 -11.96 11.88 3.46
CA ALA A 238 -13.33 12.39 3.46
C ALA A 238 -14.18 11.72 4.57
N GLU A 239 -14.02 10.41 4.76
CA GLU A 239 -14.70 9.68 5.83
C GLU A 239 -14.17 10.03 7.22
N LEU A 240 -12.85 10.11 7.38
CA LEU A 240 -12.21 10.46 8.67
C LEU A 240 -12.59 11.87 9.15
N THR A 241 -12.90 12.78 8.22
CA THR A 241 -13.32 14.15 8.52
C THR A 241 -14.85 14.29 8.68
N GLY A 242 -15.58 13.20 8.51
CA GLY A 242 -17.05 13.20 8.64
C GLY A 242 -17.80 13.99 7.56
N GLY A 243 -17.12 14.30 6.41
CA GLY A 243 -17.75 15.05 5.35
C GLY A 243 -16.95 15.20 4.07
N TYR A 244 -17.61 15.65 3.01
CA TYR A 244 -17.03 15.82 1.67
C TYR A 244 -16.60 17.28 1.38
N LEU A 245 -16.50 18.13 2.40
CA LEU A 245 -16.18 19.56 2.24
C LEU A 245 -14.78 19.80 1.65
N LEU A 246 -13.84 18.89 1.93
CA LEU A 246 -12.48 18.94 1.38
C LEU A 246 -12.30 18.04 0.14
N PHE A 247 -13.39 17.54 -0.46
CA PHE A 247 -13.29 16.54 -1.53
C PHE A 247 -12.53 17.06 -2.75
N ILE A 248 -12.84 18.28 -3.20
CA ILE A 248 -12.18 18.91 -4.37
C ILE A 248 -10.68 19.11 -4.11
N PRO A 249 -10.23 19.77 -3.03
CA PRO A 249 -8.80 19.90 -2.78
C PRO A 249 -8.08 18.57 -2.55
N LEU A 250 -8.73 17.57 -1.93
CA LEU A 250 -8.19 16.22 -1.82
C LEU A 250 -7.93 15.59 -3.19
N MET A 251 -8.89 15.72 -4.13
CA MET A 251 -8.70 15.23 -5.50
C MET A 251 -7.49 15.88 -6.17
N ILE A 252 -7.35 17.21 -6.07
CA ILE A 252 -6.24 17.93 -6.67
C ILE A 252 -4.90 17.43 -6.09
N VAL A 253 -4.77 17.35 -4.76
CA VAL A 253 -3.54 16.93 -4.10
C VAL A 253 -3.20 15.47 -4.44
N CYS A 254 -4.18 14.56 -4.40
CA CYS A 254 -3.96 13.14 -4.70
C CYS A 254 -3.54 12.92 -6.16
N ILE A 255 -4.22 13.58 -7.11
CA ILE A 255 -3.87 13.47 -8.54
C ILE A 255 -2.48 14.04 -8.80
N CYS A 256 -2.14 15.22 -8.27
CA CYS A 256 -0.82 15.81 -8.42
C CYS A 256 0.27 14.93 -7.80
N SER A 257 0.01 14.35 -6.63
CA SER A 257 0.95 13.42 -5.98
C SER A 257 1.18 12.17 -6.82
N LEU A 258 0.09 11.54 -7.31
CA LEU A 258 0.16 10.37 -8.15
C LEU A 258 0.92 10.64 -9.46
N LEU A 259 0.62 11.74 -10.14
CA LEU A 259 1.32 12.14 -11.37
C LEU A 259 2.81 12.35 -11.10
N THR A 260 3.14 13.01 -9.99
CA THR A 260 4.55 13.27 -9.64
C THR A 260 5.30 11.98 -9.37
N ILE A 261 4.75 11.07 -8.58
CA ILE A 261 5.45 9.80 -8.26
C ILE A 261 5.53 8.89 -9.49
N SER A 262 4.51 8.85 -10.34
CA SER A 262 4.46 7.99 -11.53
C SER A 262 5.57 8.29 -12.56
N ILE A 263 6.14 9.50 -12.53
CA ILE A 263 7.31 9.86 -13.35
C ILE A 263 8.55 9.06 -12.92
N PHE A 264 8.69 8.75 -11.64
CA PHE A 264 9.88 8.12 -11.05
C PHE A 264 9.69 6.64 -10.75
N GLU A 265 8.51 6.25 -10.30
CA GLU A 265 8.16 4.89 -9.90
C GLU A 265 6.79 4.53 -10.48
N SER A 266 6.75 3.52 -11.34
CA SER A 266 5.52 3.08 -12.02
C SER A 266 4.66 2.12 -11.21
N HIS A 267 5.15 1.65 -10.07
CA HIS A 267 4.51 0.61 -9.27
C HIS A 267 4.35 1.07 -7.82
N SER A 268 3.24 0.66 -7.18
CA SER A 268 3.04 0.86 -5.76
C SER A 268 4.10 0.12 -4.93
N ILE A 269 4.26 0.50 -3.66
CA ILE A 269 5.23 -0.15 -2.75
C ILE A 269 4.99 -1.67 -2.64
N TYR A 270 3.75 -2.14 -2.76
CA TYR A 270 3.41 -3.55 -2.72
C TYR A 270 3.76 -4.27 -4.03
N ALA A 271 3.41 -3.66 -5.17
CA ALA A 271 3.71 -4.20 -6.49
C ALA A 271 5.21 -4.20 -6.78
N LEU A 272 5.97 -3.22 -6.26
CA LEU A 272 7.41 -3.13 -6.43
C LEU A 272 8.16 -4.36 -5.88
N ARG A 273 7.70 -4.93 -4.76
CA ARG A 273 8.28 -6.16 -4.20
C ARG A 273 8.02 -7.35 -5.12
N LEU A 274 6.80 -7.51 -5.61
CA LEU A 274 6.43 -8.58 -6.53
C LEU A 274 7.14 -8.43 -7.88
N ALA A 275 7.29 -7.20 -8.37
CA ALA A 275 8.02 -6.91 -9.60
C ALA A 275 9.50 -7.33 -9.50
N ARG A 276 10.16 -7.07 -8.36
CA ARG A 276 11.56 -7.48 -8.13
C ARG A 276 11.74 -8.99 -8.05
N GLU A 277 10.72 -9.71 -7.58
CA GLU A 277 10.70 -11.18 -7.57
C GLU A 277 10.31 -11.80 -8.92
N GLY A 278 10.00 -10.98 -9.92
CA GLY A 278 9.50 -11.44 -11.23
C GLY A 278 8.11 -12.09 -11.17
N LYS A 279 7.38 -11.87 -10.07
CA LYS A 279 6.05 -12.47 -9.81
C LYS A 279 4.90 -11.46 -10.01
N LEU A 280 5.18 -10.29 -10.58
CA LEU A 280 4.15 -9.29 -10.83
C LEU A 280 3.21 -9.82 -11.93
N LEU A 281 2.01 -10.19 -11.53
CA LEU A 281 0.93 -10.53 -12.45
C LEU A 281 0.31 -9.20 -12.94
N THR A 282 0.61 -8.79 -14.16
CA THR A 282 -0.07 -7.67 -14.81
C THR A 282 -1.52 -8.08 -15.16
N HIS A 283 -2.37 -7.10 -15.48
CA HIS A 283 -3.82 -7.23 -15.72
C HIS A 283 -4.30 -8.36 -16.67
N HIS A 284 -3.41 -9.19 -17.20
CA HIS A 284 -3.72 -10.36 -18.00
C HIS A 284 -3.38 -11.63 -17.23
N ILE A 285 -4.26 -12.04 -16.31
CA ILE A 285 -4.10 -13.26 -15.49
C ILE A 285 -3.83 -14.48 -16.41
N ASP A 286 -4.51 -14.57 -17.54
CA ASP A 286 -4.31 -15.66 -18.50
C ASP A 286 -2.89 -15.70 -19.09
N LYS A 287 -2.34 -14.54 -19.47
CA LYS A 287 -0.96 -14.47 -19.96
C LYS A 287 0.06 -14.72 -18.86
N ALA A 288 -0.21 -14.24 -17.66
CA ALA A 288 0.64 -14.44 -16.51
C ALA A 288 0.65 -15.92 -16.05
N ALA A 289 -0.49 -16.57 -16.04
CA ALA A 289 -0.60 -18.01 -15.79
C ALA A 289 0.24 -18.81 -16.80
N LEU A 290 0.12 -18.50 -18.10
CA LEU A 290 0.92 -19.14 -19.14
C LEU A 290 2.43 -18.87 -19.00
N THR A 291 2.82 -17.71 -18.52
CA THR A 291 4.24 -17.36 -18.32
C THR A 291 4.84 -18.06 -17.09
N LEU A 292 4.05 -18.28 -16.04
CA LEU A 292 4.49 -18.91 -14.79
C LEU A 292 4.38 -20.43 -14.82
N MET A 293 3.51 -20.99 -15.68
CA MET A 293 3.37 -22.44 -15.83
C MET A 293 4.57 -23.00 -16.60
N GLY A 294 5.42 -23.71 -15.90
CA GLY A 294 6.50 -24.47 -16.53
C GLY A 294 5.91 -25.57 -17.41
N MET A 295 6.47 -25.79 -18.61
CA MET A 295 6.03 -26.82 -19.54
C MET A 295 5.90 -28.19 -18.87
N GLN A 296 6.78 -28.50 -17.91
CA GLN A 296 6.76 -29.78 -17.16
C GLN A 296 5.53 -29.97 -16.26
N SER A 297 4.86 -28.89 -15.84
CA SER A 297 3.64 -28.98 -15.02
C SER A 297 2.37 -29.18 -15.85
N VAL A 298 2.45 -28.95 -17.15
CA VAL A 298 1.34 -29.08 -18.12
C VAL A 298 1.44 -30.36 -18.93
N VAL A 299 2.66 -30.93 -19.01
CA VAL A 299 2.88 -32.19 -19.72
C VAL A 299 2.15 -33.32 -18.99
N GLU A 300 1.22 -33.94 -19.69
CA GLU A 300 0.55 -35.16 -19.23
C GLU A 300 1.57 -36.30 -19.08
N LYS A 301 1.64 -36.92 -17.92
CA LYS A 301 2.59 -37.99 -17.61
C LYS A 301 1.93 -39.37 -17.55
N ASP A 302 0.62 -39.35 -17.43
CA ASP A 302 -0.18 -40.60 -17.40
C ASP A 302 -0.70 -40.92 -18.79
N TYR A 303 0.18 -41.44 -19.61
CA TYR A 303 -0.15 -41.87 -20.97
C TYR A 303 0.16 -43.35 -21.20
N HIS A 304 -0.68 -44.02 -21.95
CA HIS A 304 -0.50 -45.43 -22.35
C HIS A 304 -0.01 -45.50 -23.81
N PRO A 305 1.28 -45.79 -24.04
CA PRO A 305 1.77 -45.93 -25.40
C PRO A 305 1.25 -47.21 -26.05
N VAL A 306 0.87 -47.10 -27.30
CA VAL A 306 0.40 -48.25 -28.11
C VAL A 306 1.43 -48.61 -29.19
N SER A 307 1.52 -49.92 -29.50
CA SER A 307 2.37 -50.40 -30.60
C SER A 307 1.72 -50.16 -31.96
N PRO A 308 2.48 -49.84 -33.04
CA PRO A 308 1.92 -49.71 -34.39
C PRO A 308 1.29 -51.01 -34.92
N ASP A 309 1.72 -52.16 -34.40
CA ASP A 309 1.23 -53.50 -34.80
C ASP A 309 0.00 -53.94 -34.00
N LEU A 310 -0.60 -53.06 -33.17
CA LEU A 310 -1.71 -53.43 -32.29
C LEU A 310 -2.99 -53.66 -33.12
N PRO A 311 -3.66 -54.81 -33.00
CA PRO A 311 -4.93 -55.05 -33.68
C PRO A 311 -6.03 -54.08 -33.20
N MET A 312 -6.94 -53.67 -34.09
CA MET A 312 -7.98 -52.69 -33.82
C MET A 312 -8.85 -53.05 -32.59
N GLY A 313 -9.19 -54.34 -32.40
CA GLY A 313 -9.98 -54.79 -31.23
C GLY A 313 -9.27 -54.59 -29.89
N LYS A 314 -7.92 -54.66 -29.85
CA LYS A 314 -7.15 -54.34 -28.66
C LYS A 314 -6.98 -52.82 -28.46
N LEU A 315 -6.90 -52.07 -29.56
CA LEU A 315 -6.85 -50.63 -29.50
C LEU A 315 -8.13 -50.05 -28.84
N VAL A 316 -9.30 -50.59 -29.21
CA VAL A 316 -10.58 -50.17 -28.57
C VAL A 316 -10.57 -50.46 -27.07
N SER A 317 -9.98 -51.57 -26.61
CA SER A 317 -9.87 -51.87 -25.18
C SER A 317 -8.88 -50.94 -24.46
N GLU A 318 -7.80 -50.46 -25.10
CA GLU A 318 -6.88 -49.46 -24.55
C GLU A 318 -7.52 -48.07 -24.52
N ILE A 319 -8.28 -47.68 -25.53
CA ILE A 319 -9.08 -46.47 -25.57
C ILE A 319 -10.07 -46.41 -24.39
N SER A 320 -10.76 -47.51 -24.11
CA SER A 320 -11.73 -47.57 -23.02
C SER A 320 -11.11 -47.49 -21.61
N ARG A 321 -9.82 -47.75 -21.50
CA ARG A 321 -9.04 -47.63 -20.24
C ARG A 321 -8.36 -46.27 -20.09
N SER A 322 -8.14 -45.55 -21.18
CA SER A 322 -7.48 -44.23 -21.20
C SER A 322 -8.50 -43.14 -20.90
N ASN A 323 -8.16 -42.26 -19.99
CA ASN A 323 -8.92 -41.01 -19.77
C ASN A 323 -8.46 -39.87 -20.69
N ASN A 324 -7.47 -40.12 -21.55
CA ASN A 324 -6.87 -39.11 -22.42
C ASN A 324 -7.41 -39.24 -23.84
N ASN A 325 -7.62 -38.12 -24.50
CA ASN A 325 -8.10 -38.04 -25.86
C ASN A 325 -7.03 -38.38 -26.91
N PHE A 326 -5.78 -38.57 -26.49
CA PHE A 326 -4.64 -38.84 -27.34
C PHE A 326 -3.86 -40.05 -26.87
N LEU A 327 -3.58 -40.99 -27.78
CA LEU A 327 -2.72 -42.14 -27.51
C LEU A 327 -1.45 -42.09 -28.35
N PRO A 328 -0.24 -42.02 -27.75
CA PRO A 328 1.00 -42.01 -28.49
C PRO A 328 1.30 -43.39 -29.06
N VAL A 329 1.66 -43.45 -30.32
CA VAL A 329 2.13 -44.70 -31.00
C VAL A 329 3.66 -44.71 -30.93
N VAL A 330 4.18 -45.77 -30.29
CA VAL A 330 5.62 -45.88 -30.00
C VAL A 330 6.14 -47.21 -30.55
N ASN A 331 7.31 -47.19 -31.19
CA ASN A 331 7.95 -48.43 -31.65
C ASN A 331 8.65 -49.17 -30.49
N GLN A 332 9.19 -50.37 -30.77
CA GLN A 332 9.92 -51.16 -29.78
C GLN A 332 11.16 -50.49 -29.20
N ALA A 333 11.71 -49.46 -29.88
CA ALA A 333 12.83 -48.69 -29.44
C ALA A 333 12.44 -47.44 -28.60
N GLY A 334 11.15 -47.24 -28.30
CA GLY A 334 10.66 -46.10 -27.52
C GLY A 334 10.52 -44.79 -28.30
N VAL A 335 10.63 -44.83 -29.64
CA VAL A 335 10.51 -43.64 -30.50
C VAL A 335 9.04 -43.40 -30.86
N LEU A 336 8.58 -42.17 -30.69
CA LEU A 336 7.23 -41.73 -31.06
C LEU A 336 7.09 -41.75 -32.59
N LEU A 337 6.15 -42.52 -33.10
CA LEU A 337 5.82 -42.62 -34.52
C LEU A 337 4.63 -41.73 -34.91
N GLY A 338 3.74 -41.47 -33.99
CA GLY A 338 2.54 -40.67 -34.22
C GLY A 338 1.65 -40.60 -33.02
N ILE A 339 0.52 -39.92 -33.15
CA ILE A 339 -0.50 -39.78 -32.10
C ILE A 339 -1.86 -40.15 -32.69
N ILE A 340 -2.60 -41.02 -32.01
CA ILE A 340 -3.97 -41.33 -32.33
C ILE A 340 -4.88 -40.36 -31.58
N ASP A 341 -5.67 -39.60 -32.32
CA ASP A 341 -6.72 -38.71 -31.79
C ASP A 341 -8.03 -39.51 -31.71
N ILE A 342 -8.46 -39.82 -30.49
CA ILE A 342 -9.66 -40.63 -30.23
C ILE A 342 -10.92 -39.93 -30.72
N THR A 343 -10.93 -38.61 -30.80
CA THR A 343 -12.10 -37.83 -31.26
C THR A 343 -12.38 -38.00 -32.75
N ARG A 344 -11.46 -38.63 -33.51
CA ARG A 344 -11.54 -38.85 -34.95
C ARG A 344 -11.79 -40.30 -35.33
N ILE A 345 -11.91 -41.19 -34.36
CA ILE A 345 -12.24 -42.58 -34.53
C ILE A 345 -13.71 -42.83 -34.19
#